data_f381528ff3b7e08a34f359ede91cd382
#
_entry.id   f381528ff3b7e08a34f359ede91cd382
#
_cell.length_a   1.000
_cell.length_b   1.000
_cell.length_c   1.000
_cell.angle_alpha   90.00
_cell.angle_beta   90.00
_cell.angle_gamma   90.00
#
_symmetry.space_group_name_H-M   'P 1'
#
loop_
_entity.id
_entity.type
_entity.pdbx_description
1 polymer ?
#
loop_
_entity_poly.entity_id
_entity_poly.type
_entity_poly.pdbx_seq_one_letter_code
_entity_poly.pdbx_strand_id
1 'polypeptide(L)' 'MDRAEAIVRLPAAYAAVIELLDQGASDEVIAERLDLDRAAVAPLIAVAEAKLARLLADGSENRDDGQNAAPG' A
#
# COMPACT_ATOMS: atom_id res chain seq x y z
N MET A 1 -0.72 4.90 -13.30
CA MET A 1 -0.36 5.52 -12.01
C MET A 1 0.94 4.92 -11.55
N ASP A 2 1.90 5.72 -11.16
CA ASP A 2 3.14 5.14 -10.71
C ASP A 2 3.05 4.87 -9.22
N ARG A 3 4.08 4.23 -8.68
CA ARG A 3 4.06 3.81 -7.30
C ARG A 3 3.99 4.99 -6.34
N ALA A 4 4.70 6.04 -6.64
CA ALA A 4 4.70 7.20 -5.76
C ALA A 4 3.31 7.82 -5.68
N GLU A 5 2.64 7.90 -6.79
CA GLU A 5 1.30 8.45 -6.79
C GLU A 5 0.33 7.53 -6.07
N ALA A 6 0.48 6.23 -6.23
CA ALA A 6 -0.38 5.29 -5.53
C ALA A 6 -0.21 5.41 -4.03
N ILE A 7 1.03 5.60 -3.56
CA ILE A 7 1.28 5.75 -2.15
C ILE A 7 0.57 6.97 -1.60
N VAL A 8 0.59 8.06 -2.35
CA VAL A 8 -0.06 9.28 -1.90
C VAL A 8 -1.57 9.08 -1.75
N ARG A 9 -2.15 8.16 -2.50
CA ARG A 9 -3.56 7.91 -2.42
C ARG A 9 -3.96 6.97 -1.30
N LEU A 10 -3.01 6.36 -0.64
CA LEU A 10 -3.32 5.48 0.46
C LEU A 10 -3.73 6.29 1.69
N PRO A 11 -4.53 5.72 2.57
CA PRO A 11 -4.77 6.34 3.86
C PRO A 11 -3.43 6.61 4.54
N ALA A 12 -3.37 7.64 5.33
CA ALA A 12 -2.12 8.12 5.90
C ALA A 12 -1.30 7.05 6.61
N ALA A 13 -1.94 6.20 7.39
CA ALA A 13 -1.20 5.19 8.12
C ALA A 13 -0.56 4.18 7.17
N TYR A 14 -1.26 3.79 6.13
CA TYR A 14 -0.70 2.83 5.19
C TYR A 14 0.40 3.47 4.35
N ALA A 15 0.22 4.72 3.97
CA ALA A 15 1.25 5.42 3.22
C ALA A 15 2.52 5.52 4.06
N ALA A 16 2.38 5.81 5.35
CA ALA A 16 3.53 5.93 6.23
C ALA A 16 4.28 4.60 6.35
N VAL A 17 3.53 3.49 6.44
CA VAL A 17 4.15 2.19 6.54
C VAL A 17 4.96 1.89 5.29
N ILE A 18 4.38 2.15 4.12
CA ILE A 18 5.07 1.88 2.86
C ILE A 18 6.32 2.74 2.75
N GLU A 19 6.23 3.99 3.14
CA GLU A 19 7.39 4.87 3.07
C GLU A 19 8.49 4.42 4.00
N LEU A 20 8.14 3.97 5.19
CA LEU A 20 9.15 3.49 6.12
C LEU A 20 9.80 2.22 5.60
N LEU A 21 9.02 1.34 4.98
CA LEU A 21 9.59 0.15 4.39
C LEU A 21 10.56 0.50 3.27
N ASP A 22 10.23 1.49 2.46
CA ASP A 22 11.10 1.91 1.38
C ASP A 22 12.40 2.49 1.91
N GLN A 23 12.40 3.01 3.11
CA GLN A 23 13.60 3.55 3.73
C GLN A 23 14.41 2.46 4.43
N GLY A 24 13.91 1.23 4.43
CA GLY A 24 14.63 0.14 5.08
C GLY A 24 14.34 0.02 6.56
N ALA A 25 13.26 0.60 7.03
CA ALA A 25 12.93 0.55 8.45
C ALA A 25 12.58 -0.87 8.87
N SER A 26 12.99 -1.23 10.08
CA SER A 26 12.64 -2.52 10.61
C SER A 26 11.26 -2.47 11.23
N ASP A 27 10.71 -3.63 11.58
CA ASP A 27 9.42 -3.68 12.23
C ASP A 27 9.42 -2.87 13.52
N GLU A 28 10.51 -2.92 14.26
CA GLU A 28 10.60 -2.17 15.49
C GLU A 28 10.50 -0.69 15.25
N VAL A 29 11.18 -0.21 14.22
CA VAL A 29 11.18 1.22 13.91
C VAL A 29 9.78 1.64 13.45
N ILE A 30 9.13 0.79 12.66
CA ILE A 30 7.79 1.11 12.20
C ILE A 30 6.84 1.19 13.38
N ALA A 31 6.94 0.24 14.31
CA ALA A 31 6.07 0.22 15.46
C ALA A 31 6.26 1.51 16.27
N GLU A 32 7.50 1.91 16.43
CA GLU A 32 7.78 3.09 17.17
C GLU A 32 7.28 4.34 16.50
N ARG A 33 7.54 4.47 15.20
CA ARG A 33 7.13 5.65 14.50
C ARG A 33 5.63 5.81 14.40
N LEU A 34 4.91 4.70 14.35
CA LEU A 34 3.47 4.74 14.23
C LEU A 34 2.75 4.51 15.55
N ASP A 35 3.53 4.36 16.62
CA ASP A 35 2.98 4.15 17.95
C ASP A 35 2.07 2.92 17.98
N LEU A 36 2.58 1.81 17.51
CA LEU A 36 1.85 0.57 17.44
C LEU A 36 2.57 -0.53 18.19
N ASP A 37 1.83 -1.57 18.56
CA ASP A 37 2.47 -2.75 19.09
C ASP A 37 3.23 -3.40 17.97
N ARG A 38 4.37 -3.96 18.29
CA ARG A 38 5.17 -4.62 17.30
C ARG A 38 4.39 -5.72 16.61
N ALA A 39 3.54 -6.41 17.35
CA ALA A 39 2.74 -7.49 16.78
C ALA A 39 1.75 -6.99 15.74
N ALA A 40 1.43 -5.71 15.75
CA ALA A 40 0.50 -5.17 14.79
C ALA A 40 1.18 -4.78 13.48
N VAL A 41 2.50 -4.75 13.45
CA VAL A 41 3.22 -4.24 12.28
C VAL A 41 3.08 -5.15 11.07
N ALA A 42 3.31 -6.44 11.23
CA ALA A 42 3.25 -7.34 10.08
C ALA A 42 1.88 -7.37 9.43
N PRO A 43 0.78 -7.45 10.19
CA PRO A 43 -0.54 -7.39 9.55
C PRO A 43 -0.78 -6.06 8.86
N LEU A 44 -0.27 -4.97 9.44
CA LEU A 44 -0.45 -3.66 8.85
C LEU A 44 0.30 -3.56 7.54
N ILE A 45 1.52 -4.08 7.49
CA ILE A 45 2.30 -4.08 6.28
C ILE A 45 1.58 -4.88 5.21
N ALA A 46 1.04 -6.05 5.56
CA ALA A 46 0.36 -6.87 4.59
C ALA A 46 -0.84 -6.14 3.99
N VAL A 47 -1.59 -5.44 4.81
CA VAL A 47 -2.74 -4.70 4.32
C VAL A 47 -2.29 -3.52 3.46
N ALA A 48 -1.25 -2.82 3.90
CA ALA A 48 -0.76 -1.66 3.16
C ALA A 48 -0.27 -2.08 1.78
N GLU A 49 0.46 -3.17 1.72
CA GLU A 49 0.97 -3.65 0.45
C GLU A 49 -0.14 -4.14 -0.45
N ALA A 50 -1.16 -4.79 0.10
CA ALA A 50 -2.28 -5.23 -0.69
C ALA A 50 -3.06 -4.06 -1.26
N LYS A 51 -3.23 -3.01 -0.47
CA LYS A 51 -3.93 -1.84 -0.95
C LYS A 51 -3.13 -1.11 -2.02
N LEU A 52 -1.83 -1.05 -1.85
CA LEU A 52 -0.97 -0.42 -2.83
C LEU A 52 -1.04 -1.20 -4.15
N ALA A 53 -0.94 -2.52 -4.09
CA ALA A 53 -1.00 -3.33 -5.27
C ALA A 53 -2.33 -3.16 -5.99
N ARG A 54 -3.40 -3.03 -5.23
CA ARG A 54 -4.69 -2.85 -5.80
C ARG A 54 -4.82 -1.53 -6.52
N LEU A 55 -4.28 -0.46 -5.95
CA LEU A 55 -4.29 0.83 -6.60
C LEU A 55 -3.50 0.80 -7.89
N LEU A 56 -2.37 0.13 -7.88
CA LEU A 56 -1.55 0.04 -9.07
C LEU A 56 -2.25 -0.80 -10.14
N ALA A 57 -2.89 -1.87 -9.74
CA ALA A 57 -3.60 -2.70 -10.69
C ALA A 57 -4.80 -1.97 -11.26
N ASP A 58 -5.54 -1.26 -10.44
CA ASP A 58 -6.68 -0.51 -10.91
C ASP A 58 -6.25 0.57 -11.87
N GLY A 59 -5.18 1.24 -11.57
CA GLY A 59 -4.66 2.26 -12.45
C GLY A 59 -4.24 1.70 -13.76
N SER A 60 -3.66 0.51 -13.75
CA SER A 60 -3.23 -0.10 -14.92
C SER A 60 -4.39 -0.59 -15.73
N GLU A 61 -5.38 -1.18 -15.11
CA GLU A 61 -6.47 -1.67 -15.78
C GLU A 61 -7.38 -0.67 -16.36
N ASN A 62 -7.31 0.50 -15.87
CA ASN A 62 -8.19 1.48 -16.26
C ASN A 62 -8.30 1.60 -17.73
N ARG A 63 -7.30 1.34 -18.43
CA ARG A 63 -7.35 1.53 -19.78
C ARG A 63 -8.00 0.42 -20.50
N ASP A 64 -7.91 -0.76 -20.04
CA ASP A 64 -8.49 -1.78 -20.75
C ASP A 64 -9.63 -2.34 -20.10
N ASP A 65 -10.14 -1.68 -19.22
CA ASP A 65 -11.13 -2.21 -18.48
C ASP A 65 -12.30 -2.54 -19.25
N GLY A 66 -12.49 -1.93 -20.25
CA GLY A 66 -13.65 -2.20 -20.91
C GLY A 66 -13.85 -3.61 -21.16
N GLN A 67 -12.86 -4.25 -21.56
CA GLN A 67 -13.01 -5.53 -21.88
C GLN A 67 -13.22 -6.36 -20.78
N ASN A 68 -12.58 -6.08 -19.81
CA ASN A 68 -12.66 -6.87 -18.75
C ASN A 68 -14.02 -6.98 -18.29
N ALA A 69 -14.67 -5.96 -18.30
CA ALA A 69 -15.90 -5.99 -17.74
C ALA A 69 -16.81 -6.73 -18.59
N ALA A 70 -16.63 -6.64 -19.74
CA ALA A 70 -17.52 -7.19 -20.56
C ALA A 70 -17.89 -8.49 -20.30
N PRO A 71 -17.15 -9.30 -20.19
CA PRO A 71 -17.52 -10.56 -20.13
C PRO A 71 -18.29 -10.77 -19.09
N GLY A 72 -18.28 -10.00 -18.57
CA GLY A 72 -19.06 -10.29 -17.55
C GLY A 72 -19.46 -11.31 -18.01
#